data_5f99efe9815cc58a55a531a6e3cad8c2
#
_entry.id   5f99efe9815cc58a55a531a6e3cad8c2
#
_cell.length_a   1.000
_cell.length_b   1.000
_cell.length_c   1.000
_cell.angle_alpha   90.00
_cell.angle_beta   90.00
_cell.angle_gamma   90.00
#
_symmetry.space_group_name_H-M   'P 1'
#
loop_
_entity.id
_entity.type
_entity.pdbx_description
1 polymer ?
#
loop_
_entity_poly.entity_id
_entity_poly.type
_entity_poly.pdbx_seq_one_letter_code
_entity_poly.pdbx_strand_id
1 'polypeptide(L)'
;MRILSVLFLMMMVTAFTCRKTEREQSGYATYSYKQTQCADPWQTGSASNDNHTITNVTNYLKAAGLHVVSVQIKSEEAAAVCLACHCKSGKVIYVTSLGDDSTKAKFLQLGFQ
;
A
#
# COMPACT_ATOMS: atom_id res chain seq x y z
N MET A 1 -32.22 15.29 -54.03
CA MET A 1 -31.49 14.06 -53.70
C MET A 1 -30.05 14.28 -53.20
N ARG A 2 -29.42 15.40 -53.47
CA ARG A 2 -28.02 15.67 -53.06
C ARG A 2 -27.87 16.22 -51.63
N ILE A 3 -28.89 16.77 -51.02
CA ILE A 3 -28.87 17.38 -49.70
C ILE A 3 -29.06 16.33 -48.59
N LEU A 4 -29.80 15.26 -48.86
CA LEU A 4 -29.99 14.18 -47.88
C LEU A 4 -28.73 13.35 -47.65
N SER A 5 -27.83 13.24 -48.64
CA SER A 5 -26.61 12.45 -48.52
C SER A 5 -25.55 13.14 -47.67
N VAL A 6 -25.55 14.46 -47.59
CA VAL A 6 -24.60 15.26 -46.81
C VAL A 6 -25.00 15.24 -45.31
N LEU A 7 -26.30 15.19 -45.04
CA LEU A 7 -26.79 15.11 -43.65
C LEU A 7 -26.50 13.74 -42.99
N PHE A 8 -26.44 12.67 -43.77
CA PHE A 8 -26.14 11.32 -43.27
C PHE A 8 -24.63 11.14 -42.99
N LEU A 9 -23.78 11.90 -43.69
CA LEU A 9 -22.34 11.85 -43.50
C LEU A 9 -21.89 12.61 -42.25
N MET A 10 -22.67 13.61 -41.80
CA MET A 10 -22.35 14.41 -40.60
C MET A 10 -22.73 13.75 -39.27
N MET A 11 -23.55 12.71 -39.32
CA MET A 11 -24.01 12.00 -38.09
C MET A 11 -23.11 10.86 -37.64
N MET A 12 -22.05 10.54 -38.42
CA MET A 12 -21.13 9.43 -38.06
C MET A 12 -19.85 9.88 -37.31
N VAL A 13 -19.71 11.16 -36.97
CA VAL A 13 -18.44 11.67 -36.38
C VAL A 13 -18.51 11.86 -34.86
N THR A 14 -19.63 11.55 -34.20
CA THR A 14 -19.79 11.83 -32.76
C THR A 14 -19.61 10.62 -31.85
N ALA A 15 -19.02 9.52 -32.27
CA ALA A 15 -18.80 8.33 -31.45
C ALA A 15 -17.33 8.07 -31.09
N PHE A 16 -16.46 9.09 -31.09
CA PHE A 16 -15.20 9.01 -30.37
C PHE A 16 -15.40 9.43 -28.93
N THR A 17 -16.12 8.63 -28.17
CA THR A 17 -15.99 8.65 -26.72
C THR A 17 -14.55 8.21 -26.42
N CYS A 18 -13.70 9.16 -26.07
CA CYS A 18 -12.46 8.87 -25.36
C CYS A 18 -12.84 8.07 -24.11
N ARG A 19 -12.76 6.75 -24.17
CA ARG A 19 -12.58 5.95 -22.97
C ARG A 19 -11.27 6.41 -22.40
N LYS A 20 -11.35 7.23 -21.37
CA LYS A 20 -10.24 7.48 -20.46
C LYS A 20 -9.89 6.11 -19.86
N THR A 21 -8.99 5.42 -20.52
CA THR A 21 -8.32 4.28 -19.92
C THR A 21 -7.61 4.87 -18.71
N GLU A 22 -8.16 4.68 -17.55
CA GLU A 22 -7.39 4.86 -16.32
C GLU A 22 -6.19 3.94 -16.49
N ARG A 23 -5.09 4.51 -16.94
CA ARG A 23 -3.79 3.86 -16.82
C ARG A 23 -3.64 3.67 -15.33
N GLU A 24 -3.77 2.43 -14.89
CA GLU A 24 -3.28 2.04 -13.59
C GLU A 24 -1.90 2.64 -13.47
N GLN A 25 -1.81 3.64 -12.62
CA GLN A 25 -0.56 4.30 -12.33
C GLN A 25 0.22 3.30 -11.49
N SER A 26 0.85 2.36 -12.18
CA SER A 26 1.75 1.34 -11.64
C SER A 26 2.99 2.04 -11.08
N GLY A 27 2.77 2.85 -10.06
CA GLY A 27 3.80 3.50 -9.28
C GLY A 27 4.02 2.76 -7.96
N TYR A 28 5.02 3.18 -7.24
CA TYR A 28 5.24 2.75 -5.86
C TYR A 28 4.42 3.59 -4.90
N ALA A 29 3.96 2.96 -3.81
CA ALA A 29 3.28 3.61 -2.71
C ALA A 29 3.97 3.25 -1.39
N THR A 30 3.81 4.12 -0.39
CA THR A 30 4.32 3.88 0.96
C THR A 30 3.16 3.58 1.88
N TYR A 31 3.26 2.48 2.58
CA TYR A 31 2.30 2.01 3.59
C TYR A 31 2.92 2.13 4.96
N SER A 32 2.13 2.51 5.95
CA SER A 32 2.61 2.70 7.31
C SER A 32 1.91 1.77 8.30
N TYR A 33 2.65 1.34 9.32
CA TYR A 33 2.14 0.50 10.41
C TYR A 33 2.67 1.01 11.74
N LYS A 34 1.76 1.28 12.68
CA LYS A 34 2.14 1.68 14.04
C LYS A 34 2.56 0.46 14.84
N GLN A 35 3.85 0.29 15.04
CA GLN A 35 4.43 -0.83 15.76
C GLN A 35 3.93 -0.92 17.21
N THR A 36 3.62 -2.12 17.67
CA THR A 36 3.35 -2.41 19.06
C THR A 36 4.63 -2.81 19.81
N GLN A 37 4.55 -2.94 21.12
CA GLN A 37 5.73 -3.32 21.92
C GLN A 37 6.15 -4.78 21.68
N CYS A 38 5.21 -5.71 21.58
CA CYS A 38 5.52 -7.14 21.33
C CYS A 38 4.35 -7.95 20.73
N ALA A 39 3.33 -7.32 20.15
CA ALA A 39 2.15 -8.03 19.62
C ALA A 39 2.07 -8.04 18.09
N ASP A 40 3.12 -7.57 17.40
CA ASP A 40 3.11 -7.54 15.93
C ASP A 40 3.26 -8.96 15.35
N PRO A 41 2.61 -9.28 14.20
CA PRO A 41 2.58 -10.63 13.66
C PRO A 41 3.95 -11.17 13.21
N TRP A 42 4.93 -10.30 12.99
CA TRP A 42 6.31 -10.67 12.62
C TRP A 42 7.27 -10.77 13.81
N GLN A 43 6.81 -10.46 15.02
CA GLN A 43 7.65 -10.54 16.20
C GLN A 43 7.78 -11.99 16.67
N THR A 44 9.02 -12.46 16.74
CA THR A 44 9.37 -13.76 17.28
C THR A 44 10.32 -13.54 18.47
N GLY A 45 9.77 -13.48 19.70
CA GLY A 45 10.58 -13.33 20.93
C GLY A 45 10.80 -11.89 21.38
N SER A 46 11.58 -11.71 22.46
CA SER A 46 11.82 -10.43 23.11
C SER A 46 12.70 -9.49 22.28
N ALA A 47 12.33 -8.21 22.34
CA ALA A 47 13.08 -7.00 21.96
C ALA A 47 14.17 -7.18 20.89
N SER A 48 13.75 -7.25 19.65
CA SER A 48 14.68 -7.16 18.53
C SER A 48 15.06 -5.69 18.26
N ASN A 49 16.28 -5.47 17.83
CA ASN A 49 16.68 -4.17 17.29
C ASN A 49 15.94 -3.89 15.96
N ASP A 50 15.97 -2.66 15.49
CA ASP A 50 15.24 -2.25 14.29
C ASP A 50 15.66 -3.05 13.03
N ASN A 51 16.93 -3.47 12.92
CA ASN A 51 17.39 -4.29 11.80
C ASN A 51 16.73 -5.67 11.77
N HIS A 52 16.56 -6.31 12.91
CA HIS A 52 15.81 -7.56 13.04
C HIS A 52 14.34 -7.36 12.66
N THR A 53 13.74 -6.29 13.14
CA THR A 53 12.35 -5.94 12.80
C THR A 53 12.19 -5.72 11.31
N ILE A 54 13.08 -4.99 10.65
CA ILE A 54 13.07 -4.77 9.20
C ILE A 54 13.13 -6.11 8.45
N THR A 55 14.03 -7.01 8.86
CA THR A 55 14.15 -8.35 8.25
C THR A 55 12.86 -9.16 8.43
N ASN A 56 12.32 -9.18 9.63
CA ASN A 56 11.11 -9.94 9.94
C ASN A 56 9.89 -9.42 9.20
N VAL A 57 9.69 -8.10 9.15
CA VAL A 57 8.62 -7.46 8.38
C VAL A 57 8.75 -7.79 6.90
N THR A 58 9.96 -7.67 6.35
CA THR A 58 10.22 -7.98 4.95
C THR A 58 9.86 -9.42 4.62
N ASN A 59 10.28 -10.38 5.45
CA ASN A 59 9.98 -11.80 5.25
C ASN A 59 8.48 -12.08 5.41
N TYR A 60 7.84 -11.49 6.39
CA TYR A 60 6.40 -11.61 6.61
C TYR A 60 5.58 -11.13 5.41
N LEU A 61 5.90 -9.95 4.89
CA LEU A 61 5.21 -9.38 3.73
C LEU A 61 5.47 -10.17 2.44
N LYS A 62 6.70 -10.64 2.22
CA LYS A 62 7.03 -11.52 1.09
C LYS A 62 6.29 -12.85 1.18
N ALA A 63 6.17 -13.44 2.36
CA ALA A 63 5.39 -14.66 2.57
C ALA A 63 3.89 -14.44 2.30
N ALA A 64 3.38 -13.24 2.51
CA ALA A 64 2.02 -12.84 2.13
C ALA A 64 1.84 -12.54 0.62
N GLY A 65 2.90 -12.71 -0.18
CA GLY A 65 2.87 -12.46 -1.62
C GLY A 65 2.98 -10.99 -2.02
N LEU A 66 3.50 -10.13 -1.13
CA LEU A 66 3.69 -8.71 -1.38
C LEU A 66 5.11 -8.42 -1.88
N HIS A 67 5.21 -7.52 -2.85
CA HIS A 67 6.50 -6.99 -3.31
C HIS A 67 6.98 -5.91 -2.33
N VAL A 68 8.18 -6.06 -1.79
CA VAL A 68 8.76 -5.10 -0.84
C VAL A 68 9.99 -4.46 -1.49
N VAL A 69 9.94 -3.14 -1.67
CA VAL A 69 11.06 -2.35 -2.20
C VAL A 69 11.96 -1.91 -1.06
N SER A 70 11.39 -1.34 0.00
CA SER A 70 12.14 -0.91 1.18
C SER A 70 11.28 -0.93 2.43
N VAL A 71 11.92 -1.10 3.58
CA VAL A 71 11.31 -0.98 4.90
C VAL A 71 12.13 -0.02 5.72
N GLN A 72 11.49 0.94 6.36
CA GLN A 72 12.10 1.92 7.25
C GLN A 72 11.34 1.98 8.57
N ILE A 73 12.03 2.20 9.66
CA ILE A 73 11.44 2.39 10.98
C ILE A 73 11.80 3.77 11.49
N LYS A 74 10.81 4.54 11.93
CA LYS A 74 10.99 5.87 12.51
C LYS A 74 10.34 5.94 13.88
N SER A 75 11.03 6.56 14.83
CA SER A 75 10.44 6.91 16.13
C SER A 75 9.71 8.24 15.95
N GLU A 76 8.38 8.24 16.05
CA GLU A 76 7.55 9.42 15.81
C GLU A 76 6.85 9.92 17.06
N GLU A 77 6.59 9.02 18.01
CA GLU A 77 5.90 9.32 19.27
C GLU A 77 6.67 8.70 20.44
N ALA A 78 6.39 9.16 21.65
CA ALA A 78 6.85 8.48 22.84
C ALA A 78 6.18 7.10 22.96
N ALA A 79 6.93 6.10 23.42
CA ALA A 79 6.35 4.80 23.71
C ALA A 79 5.25 4.92 24.77
N ALA A 80 4.15 4.19 24.58
CA ALA A 80 3.09 4.14 25.58
C ALA A 80 3.60 3.51 26.88
N VAL A 81 3.28 4.12 28.00
CA VAL A 81 3.61 3.58 29.33
C VAL A 81 2.54 2.56 29.70
N CYS A 82 2.70 1.34 29.23
CA CYS A 82 1.84 0.24 29.64
C CYS A 82 2.62 -1.10 29.58
N LEU A 83 2.13 -2.09 30.32
CA LEU A 83 2.79 -3.40 30.46
C LEU A 83 2.26 -4.45 29.47
N ALA A 84 1.39 -4.09 28.53
CA ALA A 84 0.77 -5.01 27.60
C ALA A 84 1.46 -4.96 26.22
N CYS A 85 1.62 -6.11 25.57
CA CYS A 85 2.29 -6.25 24.28
C CYS A 85 1.65 -5.42 23.16
N HIS A 86 0.35 -5.20 23.20
CA HIS A 86 -0.38 -4.43 22.19
C HIS A 86 -0.23 -2.90 22.33
N CYS A 87 0.44 -2.42 23.37
CA CYS A 87 0.69 -1.00 23.54
C CYS A 87 1.64 -0.47 22.46
N LYS A 88 1.42 0.76 22.02
CA LYS A 88 2.23 1.39 20.97
C LYS A 88 3.68 1.58 21.44
N SER A 89 4.63 1.22 20.58
CA SER A 89 6.06 1.42 20.85
C SER A 89 6.53 2.85 20.60
N GLY A 90 5.72 3.66 19.93
CA GLY A 90 6.08 4.98 19.43
C GLY A 90 6.80 4.97 18.08
N LYS A 91 7.09 3.80 17.55
CA LYS A 91 7.72 3.62 16.24
C LYS A 91 6.67 3.36 15.16
N VAL A 92 6.96 3.84 13.96
CA VAL A 92 6.16 3.61 12.75
C VAL A 92 7.04 2.92 11.71
N ILE A 93 6.50 1.85 11.15
CA ILE A 93 7.13 1.08 10.08
C ILE A 93 6.59 1.59 8.76
N TYR A 94 7.45 2.03 7.87
CA TYR A 94 7.13 2.47 6.51
C TYR A 94 7.62 1.45 5.51
N VAL A 95 6.72 0.96 4.68
CA VAL A 95 7.00 -0.03 3.64
C VAL A 95 6.70 0.59 2.28
N THR A 96 7.68 0.64 1.40
CA THR A 96 7.48 0.99 -0.01
C THR A 96 7.21 -0.28 -0.81
N SER A 97 6.11 -0.28 -1.54
CA SER A 97 5.66 -1.40 -2.36
C SER A 97 4.93 -0.89 -3.61
N LEU A 98 4.31 -1.77 -4.38
CA LEU A 98 3.47 -1.40 -5.51
C LEU A 98 2.24 -0.62 -5.06
N GLY A 99 1.83 0.37 -5.87
CA GLY A 99 0.70 1.26 -5.58
C GLY A 99 -0.62 0.83 -6.21
N ASP A 100 -0.72 -0.39 -6.74
CA ASP A 100 -1.95 -0.91 -7.33
C ASP A 100 -3.01 -1.25 -6.26
N ASP A 101 -4.28 -1.27 -6.66
CA ASP A 101 -5.40 -1.48 -5.75
C ASP A 101 -5.37 -2.85 -5.06
N SER A 102 -4.89 -3.88 -5.73
CA SER A 102 -4.76 -5.23 -5.16
C SER A 102 -3.72 -5.26 -4.05
N THR A 103 -2.57 -4.65 -4.26
CA THR A 103 -1.50 -4.51 -3.26
C THR A 103 -1.98 -3.68 -2.07
N LYS A 104 -2.63 -2.55 -2.33
CA LYS A 104 -3.21 -1.69 -1.29
C LYS A 104 -4.22 -2.45 -0.42
N ALA A 105 -5.14 -3.20 -1.03
CA ALA A 105 -6.12 -3.99 -0.30
C ALA A 105 -5.46 -5.02 0.64
N LYS A 106 -4.39 -5.67 0.20
CA LYS A 106 -3.62 -6.61 1.03
C LYS A 106 -2.93 -5.91 2.21
N PHE A 107 -2.32 -4.75 1.99
CA PHE A 107 -1.70 -3.98 3.08
C PHE A 107 -2.73 -3.54 4.12
N LEU A 108 -3.90 -3.06 3.69
CA LEU A 108 -5.00 -2.70 4.61
C LEU A 108 -5.48 -3.90 5.41
N GLN A 109 -5.59 -5.08 4.78
CA GLN A 109 -5.98 -6.32 5.45
C GLN A 109 -4.98 -6.76 6.52
N LEU A 110 -3.69 -6.45 6.32
CA LEU A 110 -2.61 -6.72 7.29
C LEU A 110 -2.46 -5.64 8.36
N GLY A 111 -3.32 -4.62 8.38
CA GLY A 111 -3.33 -3.54 9.37
C GLY A 111 -2.46 -2.33 9.02
N PHE A 112 -1.89 -2.27 7.83
CA PHE A 112 -1.21 -1.07 7.33
C PHE A 112 -2.22 -0.01 6.87
N GLN A 113 -1.75 1.23 6.79
CA GLN A 113 -2.52 2.40 6.32
C GLN A 113 -1.83 3.05 5.13
#